data_59ba6c11d03084bd40d18c3e411c6194
#
_entry.id   59ba6c11d03084bd40d18c3e411c6194
#
_cell.length_a   1.000
_cell.length_b   1.000
_cell.length_c   1.000
_cell.angle_alpha   90.00
_cell.angle_beta   90.00
_cell.angle_gamma   90.00
#
_symmetry.space_group_name_H-M   'P 1'
#
loop_
_entity.id
_entity.type
_entity.pdbx_description
1 polymer ?
#
loop_
_entity_poly.entity_id
_entity_poly.type
_entity_poly.pdbx_seq_one_letter_code
_entity_poly.pdbx_strand_id
1 'polypeptide(L)'
;MFAAYAARCRGEYAALSPNPDKWLQLVQGLGAMWRSEPNYPDQKLARIKAPTTIADGAYDEIIKPEHTRHMASVIPGARLAILPDTSHFAMLQDPIAFNQALIEFLSA
;
A
#
# COMPACT_ATOMS: atom_id res chain seq x y z
N MET A 1 -0.58 -0.07 14.46
CA MET A 1 -1.34 -1.14 13.74
C MET A 1 -0.43 -2.10 13.01
N PHE A 2 0.60 -1.67 12.31
CA PHE A 2 1.53 -2.51 11.53
C PHE A 2 2.16 -3.67 12.34
N ALA A 3 2.67 -3.41 13.56
CA ALA A 3 3.27 -4.45 14.39
C ALA A 3 2.31 -5.60 14.74
N ALA A 4 1.06 -5.29 15.04
CA ALA A 4 0.03 -6.30 15.33
C ALA A 4 -0.32 -7.12 14.08
N TYR A 5 -0.39 -6.46 12.91
CA TYR A 5 -0.58 -7.14 11.64
C TYR A 5 0.58 -8.07 11.31
N ALA A 6 1.82 -7.62 11.46
CA ALA A 6 3.02 -8.44 11.23
C ALA A 6 3.09 -9.67 12.15
N ALA A 7 2.69 -9.51 13.43
CA ALA A 7 2.61 -10.63 14.35
C ALA A 7 1.56 -11.67 13.92
N ARG A 8 0.39 -11.23 13.44
CA ARG A 8 -0.63 -12.10 12.86
C ARG A 8 -0.09 -12.85 11.63
N CYS A 9 0.53 -12.14 10.69
CA CYS A 9 1.12 -12.75 9.49
C CYS A 9 2.15 -13.82 9.83
N ARG A 10 2.96 -13.63 10.88
CA ARG A 10 3.90 -14.66 11.33
C ARG A 10 3.18 -15.95 11.78
N GLY A 11 2.09 -15.81 12.52
CA GLY A 11 1.28 -16.97 12.96
C GLY A 11 0.63 -17.69 11.78
N GLU A 12 0.04 -16.94 10.87
CA GLU A 12 -0.56 -17.48 9.65
C GLU A 12 0.48 -18.18 8.75
N TYR A 13 1.66 -17.57 8.58
CA TYR A 13 2.76 -18.16 7.84
C TYR A 13 3.20 -19.50 8.45
N ALA A 14 3.35 -19.55 9.77
CA ALA A 14 3.74 -20.77 10.46
C ALA A 14 2.70 -21.88 10.30
N ALA A 15 1.42 -21.53 10.23
CA ALA A 15 0.32 -22.49 10.09
C ALA A 15 0.10 -22.97 8.65
N LEU A 16 0.33 -22.11 7.65
CA LEU A 16 -0.08 -22.36 6.26
C LEU A 16 1.10 -22.66 5.32
N SER A 17 2.31 -22.23 5.68
CA SER A 17 3.48 -22.39 4.81
C SER A 17 3.97 -23.84 4.79
N PRO A 18 4.37 -24.37 3.64
CA PRO A 18 5.10 -25.64 3.56
C PRO A 18 6.51 -25.55 4.18
N ASN A 19 7.00 -24.35 4.48
CA ASN A 19 8.31 -24.08 5.08
C ASN A 19 8.18 -23.13 6.27
N PRO A 20 7.54 -23.51 7.37
CA PRO A 20 7.24 -22.61 8.51
C PRO A 20 8.48 -21.97 9.13
N ASP A 21 9.64 -22.63 9.06
CA ASP A 21 10.91 -22.14 9.63
C ASP A 21 11.51 -20.98 8.82
N LYS A 22 11.03 -20.70 7.61
CA LYS A 22 11.61 -19.68 6.72
C LYS A 22 11.03 -18.28 6.90
N TRP A 23 10.24 -18.03 7.94
CA TRP A 23 9.69 -16.69 8.21
C TRP A 23 10.75 -15.59 8.24
N LEU A 24 11.85 -15.81 8.93
CA LEU A 24 12.91 -14.80 9.03
C LEU A 24 13.55 -14.53 7.67
N GLN A 25 13.80 -15.56 6.88
CA GLN A 25 14.34 -15.44 5.52
C GLN A 25 13.39 -14.65 4.62
N LEU A 26 12.08 -14.91 4.69
CA LEU A 26 11.06 -14.15 3.97
C LEU A 26 11.12 -12.67 4.33
N VAL A 27 11.08 -12.34 5.62
CA VAL A 27 11.09 -10.95 6.09
C VAL A 27 12.37 -10.21 5.68
N GLN A 28 13.53 -10.88 5.76
CA GLN A 28 14.79 -10.31 5.30
C GLN A 28 14.80 -10.06 3.79
N GLY A 29 14.28 -11.00 3.00
CA GLY A 29 14.14 -10.85 1.55
C GLY A 29 13.21 -9.70 1.16
N LEU A 30 12.04 -9.60 1.79
CA LEU A 30 11.11 -8.48 1.61
C LEU A 30 11.75 -7.14 2.00
N GLY A 31 12.44 -7.08 3.13
CA GLY A 31 13.13 -5.87 3.57
C GLY A 31 14.26 -5.45 2.62
N ALA A 32 14.96 -6.39 2.00
CA ALA A 32 15.96 -6.10 0.98
C ALA A 32 15.30 -5.53 -0.30
N MET A 33 14.24 -6.17 -0.76
CA MET A 33 13.45 -5.72 -1.91
C MET A 33 12.89 -4.30 -1.70
N TRP A 34 12.25 -4.02 -0.58
CA TRP A 34 11.65 -2.70 -0.28
C TRP A 34 12.66 -1.56 -0.21
N ARG A 35 13.93 -1.85 0.06
CA ARG A 35 15.00 -0.84 0.05
C ARG A 35 15.50 -0.49 -1.35
N SER A 36 15.28 -1.34 -2.32
CA SER A 36 15.84 -1.19 -3.66
C SER A 36 14.79 -1.15 -4.77
N GLU A 37 13.59 -1.69 -4.54
CA GLU A 37 12.58 -1.88 -5.57
C GLU A 37 11.15 -1.62 -5.04
N PRO A 38 10.22 -1.16 -5.90
CA PRO A 38 10.49 -0.62 -7.24
C PRO A 38 11.10 0.79 -7.16
N ASN A 39 11.95 1.12 -8.11
CA ASN A 39 12.51 2.47 -8.24
C ASN A 39 12.18 3.01 -9.64
N TYR A 40 10.90 3.36 -9.84
CA TYR A 40 10.44 3.93 -11.10
C TYR A 40 10.67 5.44 -11.12
N PRO A 41 11.44 5.97 -12.10
CA PRO A 41 11.57 7.41 -12.28
C PRO A 41 10.25 8.02 -12.75
N ASP A 42 10.07 9.32 -12.50
CA ASP A 42 8.88 10.09 -12.85
C ASP A 42 8.48 9.93 -14.32
N GLN A 43 9.45 9.85 -15.20
CA GLN A 43 9.22 9.63 -16.64
C GLN A 43 8.51 8.30 -16.94
N LYS A 44 8.69 7.27 -16.12
CA LYS A 44 7.94 6.01 -16.27
C LYS A 44 6.53 6.14 -15.72
N LEU A 45 6.38 6.77 -14.56
CA LEU A 45 5.06 7.03 -13.97
C LEU A 45 4.20 7.92 -14.88
N ALA A 46 4.80 8.95 -15.47
CA ALA A 46 4.13 9.83 -16.45
C ALA A 46 3.64 9.13 -17.72
N ARG A 47 4.05 7.89 -17.97
CA ARG A 47 3.56 7.07 -19.10
C ARG A 47 2.32 6.26 -18.80
N ILE A 48 1.86 6.23 -17.57
CA ILE A 48 0.62 5.56 -17.18
C ILE A 48 -0.54 6.31 -17.84
N LYS A 49 -1.32 5.59 -18.64
CA LYS A 49 -2.47 6.13 -19.38
C LYS A 49 -3.81 5.64 -18.85
N ALA A 50 -3.78 4.61 -18.01
CA ALA A 50 -4.99 4.09 -17.40
C ALA A 50 -5.57 5.12 -16.41
N PRO A 51 -6.90 5.21 -16.28
CA PRO A 51 -7.52 5.94 -15.17
C PRO A 51 -6.90 5.48 -13.86
N THR A 52 -6.45 6.42 -13.04
CA THR A 52 -5.71 6.11 -11.83
C THR A 52 -6.21 6.93 -10.65
N THR A 53 -6.39 6.29 -9.51
CA THR A 53 -6.53 6.96 -8.22
C THR A 53 -5.44 6.46 -7.28
N ILE A 54 -4.70 7.38 -6.71
CA ILE A 54 -3.74 7.09 -5.64
C ILE A 54 -4.49 7.27 -4.32
N ALA A 55 -4.60 6.19 -3.56
CA ALA A 55 -5.32 6.20 -2.29
C ALA A 55 -4.40 5.82 -1.14
N ASP A 56 -4.56 6.46 0.01
CA ASP A 56 -3.74 6.23 1.18
C ASP A 56 -4.48 6.63 2.46
N GLY A 57 -4.08 6.08 3.61
CA GLY A 57 -4.56 6.52 4.92
C GLY A 57 -3.90 7.83 5.34
N ALA A 58 -4.67 8.70 6.01
CA ALA A 58 -4.16 9.99 6.48
C ALA A 58 -3.00 9.85 7.49
N TYR A 59 -2.95 8.74 8.20
CA TYR A 59 -1.95 8.42 9.22
C TYR A 59 -1.12 7.19 8.85
N ASP A 60 -0.84 6.99 7.54
CA ASP A 60 -0.01 5.88 7.10
C ASP A 60 1.38 5.95 7.75
N GLU A 61 1.71 4.90 8.50
CA GLU A 61 2.99 4.79 9.21
C GLU A 61 4.11 4.17 8.38
N ILE A 62 3.81 3.72 7.15
CA ILE A 62 4.75 3.05 6.25
C ILE A 62 5.09 3.93 5.06
N ILE A 63 4.08 4.52 4.44
CA ILE A 63 4.23 5.35 3.24
C ILE A 63 4.22 6.82 3.66
N LYS A 64 5.24 7.55 3.23
CA LYS A 64 5.29 8.99 3.51
C LYS A 64 4.24 9.73 2.69
N PRO A 65 3.48 10.67 3.29
CA PRO A 65 2.45 11.42 2.58
C PRO A 65 2.96 12.17 1.35
N GLU A 66 4.23 12.60 1.38
CA GLU A 66 4.87 13.27 0.25
C GLU A 66 5.01 12.35 -0.95
N HIS A 67 5.29 11.05 -0.72
CA HIS A 67 5.40 10.06 -1.79
C HIS A 67 4.06 9.81 -2.46
N THR A 68 3.01 9.65 -1.66
CA THR A 68 1.62 9.46 -2.15
C THR A 68 1.18 10.63 -3.00
N ARG A 69 1.40 11.87 -2.53
CA ARG A 69 1.10 13.09 -3.29
C ARG A 69 1.95 13.23 -4.54
N HIS A 70 3.23 12.87 -4.45
CA HIS A 70 4.14 12.90 -5.60
C HIS A 70 3.64 12.00 -6.73
N MET A 71 3.31 10.75 -6.44
CA MET A 71 2.75 9.84 -7.45
C MET A 71 1.49 10.41 -8.11
N ALA A 72 0.57 10.95 -7.32
CA ALA A 72 -0.64 11.57 -7.87
C ALA A 72 -0.35 12.79 -8.75
N SER A 73 0.73 13.54 -8.47
CA SER A 73 1.12 14.71 -9.26
C SER A 73 1.82 14.36 -10.58
N VAL A 74 2.50 13.20 -10.62
CA VAL A 74 3.30 12.78 -11.78
C VAL A 74 2.48 11.95 -12.78
N ILE A 75 1.55 11.13 -12.29
CA ILE A 75 0.70 10.31 -13.17
C ILE A 75 -0.38 11.18 -13.80
N PRO A 76 -0.44 11.28 -15.16
CA PRO A 76 -1.39 12.15 -15.83
C PRO A 76 -2.84 11.82 -15.50
N GLY A 77 -3.59 12.82 -15.04
CA GLY A 77 -5.00 12.65 -14.71
C GLY A 77 -5.29 11.82 -13.46
N ALA A 78 -4.26 11.47 -12.68
CA ALA A 78 -4.48 10.74 -11.43
C ALA A 78 -5.25 11.57 -10.40
N ARG A 79 -6.16 10.91 -9.70
CA ARG A 79 -6.85 11.47 -8.54
C ARG A 79 -6.13 11.05 -7.25
N LEU A 80 -6.23 11.88 -6.22
CA LEU A 80 -5.72 11.58 -4.90
C LEU A 80 -6.90 11.38 -3.95
N ALA A 81 -6.94 10.25 -3.24
CA ALA A 81 -7.92 9.92 -2.22
C ALA A 81 -7.21 9.64 -0.89
N ILE A 82 -7.30 10.57 0.05
CA ILE A 82 -6.78 10.38 1.40
C ILE A 82 -7.94 9.99 2.32
N LEU A 83 -7.85 8.78 2.87
CA LEU A 83 -8.87 8.23 3.77
C LEU A 83 -8.63 8.78 5.19
N PRO A 84 -9.58 9.56 5.73
CA PRO A 84 -9.42 10.15 7.05
C PRO A 84 -9.37 9.07 8.14
N ASP A 85 -8.73 9.37 9.25
CA ASP A 85 -8.68 8.55 10.48
C ASP A 85 -8.22 7.10 10.28
N THR A 86 -7.51 6.82 9.17
CA THR A 86 -6.96 5.51 8.86
C THR A 86 -5.45 5.57 8.67
N SER A 87 -4.79 4.43 8.87
CA SER A 87 -3.36 4.22 8.62
C SER A 87 -3.15 3.26 7.44
N HIS A 88 -1.99 2.59 7.37
CA HIS A 88 -1.62 1.71 6.26
C HIS A 88 -2.66 0.61 5.93
N PHE A 89 -3.40 0.14 6.90
CA PHE A 89 -4.43 -0.89 6.72
C PHE A 89 -5.85 -0.31 6.74
N ALA A 90 -6.07 0.75 5.98
CA ALA A 90 -7.35 1.46 5.90
C ALA A 90 -8.54 0.51 5.65
N MET A 91 -8.37 -0.50 4.79
CA MET A 91 -9.38 -1.52 4.49
C MET A 91 -9.82 -2.34 5.71
N LEU A 92 -8.98 -2.43 6.75
CA LEU A 92 -9.29 -3.14 8.00
C LEU A 92 -9.81 -2.20 9.09
N GLN A 93 -9.44 -0.92 9.01
CA GLN A 93 -9.80 0.09 10.02
C GLN A 93 -11.16 0.72 9.74
N ASP A 94 -11.37 1.09 8.49
CA ASP A 94 -12.64 1.63 7.99
C ASP A 94 -12.99 1.03 6.62
N PRO A 95 -13.51 -0.21 6.59
CA PRO A 95 -13.91 -0.87 5.35
C PRO A 95 -15.01 -0.11 4.60
N ILE A 96 -15.80 0.71 5.29
CA ILE A 96 -16.87 1.49 4.67
C ILE A 96 -16.26 2.61 3.83
N ALA A 97 -15.41 3.44 4.42
CA ALA A 97 -14.73 4.51 3.71
C ALA A 97 -13.81 3.97 2.59
N PHE A 98 -13.09 2.87 2.84
CA PHE A 98 -12.26 2.22 1.83
C PHE A 98 -13.07 1.75 0.62
N ASN A 99 -14.18 1.02 0.85
CA ASN A 99 -15.05 0.54 -0.21
C ASN A 99 -15.74 1.68 -0.94
N GLN A 100 -16.12 2.75 -0.26
CA GLN A 100 -16.70 3.94 -0.88
C GLN A 100 -15.73 4.56 -1.90
N ALA A 101 -14.47 4.77 -1.52
CA ALA A 101 -13.44 5.30 -2.41
C ALA A 101 -13.21 4.39 -3.64
N LEU A 102 -13.25 3.06 -3.45
CA LEU A 102 -13.13 2.09 -4.52
C LEU A 102 -14.32 2.14 -5.49
N ILE A 103 -15.55 2.19 -4.96
CA ILE A 103 -16.78 2.30 -5.76
C ILE A 103 -16.79 3.60 -6.56
N GLU A 104 -16.40 4.72 -5.96
CA GLU A 104 -16.29 6.01 -6.65
C GLU A 104 -15.28 5.96 -7.81
N PHE A 105 -14.17 5.27 -7.63
CA PHE A 105 -13.21 5.05 -8.71
C PHE A 105 -13.78 4.21 -9.85
N LEU A 106 -14.46 3.11 -9.53
CA LEU A 106 -15.01 2.17 -10.52
C LEU A 106 -16.22 2.72 -11.28
N SER A 107 -16.88 3.74 -10.72
CA SER A 107 -18.10 4.35 -11.30
C SER A 107 -17.83 5.64 -12.09
N ALA A 108 -16.56 6.04 -12.20
CA ALA A 108 -16.14 7.31 -12.79
C ALA A 108 -15.94 7.27 -14.31
#